data_960f76b5cbb5d725bac3c9879f09968e
#
_entry.id   960f76b5cbb5d725bac3c9879f09968e
#
_cell.length_a   1.000
_cell.length_b   1.000
_cell.length_c   1.000
_cell.angle_alpha   90.00
_cell.angle_beta   90.00
_cell.angle_gamma   90.00
#
_symmetry.space_group_name_H-M   'P 1'
#
loop_
_entity.id
_entity.type
_entity.pdbx_description
1 polymer ?
#
loop_
_entity_poly.entity_id
_entity_poly.type
_entity_poly.pdbx_seq_one_letter_code
_entity_poly.pdbx_strand_id
1 'polypeptide(L)'
;DINQIKKEYSFYKGSAIVKALKKNFFDAYYVENKSEAAKLLHQLIPDNSVIGVGDSHSFYELDMESELKTRGCKLIPNVAALNLHSYNSDEYGYVKAPTREQARDILADYLTSDVFVLSANAITMEGEIINVDGVGNRIAGSLYGADRIIMVVGINKIVRDEESGRKRIADIAAPMNKVKYGEK
;
A
#
# COMPACT_ATOMS: atom_id res chain seq x y z
N ASP A 1 23.70 22.77 2.70
CA ASP A 1 22.70 22.46 3.71
C ASP A 1 22.35 20.98 3.66
N ILE A 2 22.32 20.32 4.84
CA ILE A 2 22.06 18.87 4.94
C ILE A 2 20.68 18.48 4.37
N ASN A 3 19.69 19.36 4.45
CA ASN A 3 18.37 19.08 3.91
C ASN A 3 18.38 19.06 2.37
N GLN A 4 19.15 19.95 1.76
CA GLN A 4 19.36 19.96 0.32
C GLN A 4 20.07 18.67 -0.13
N ILE A 5 21.09 18.22 0.59
CA ILE A 5 21.81 16.97 0.29
C ILE A 5 20.87 15.76 0.40
N LYS A 6 20.04 15.70 1.44
CA LYS A 6 19.03 14.62 1.60
C LYS A 6 18.01 14.61 0.46
N LYS A 7 17.57 15.80 0.03
CA LYS A 7 16.61 15.95 -1.09
C LYS A 7 17.23 15.45 -2.40
N GLU A 8 18.43 15.88 -2.72
CA GLU A 8 19.18 15.43 -3.91
C GLU A 8 19.43 13.92 -3.87
N TYR A 9 19.87 13.39 -2.73
CA TYR A 9 20.08 11.95 -2.57
C TYR A 9 18.78 11.16 -2.79
N SER A 10 17.66 11.63 -2.25
CA SER A 10 16.34 11.00 -2.44
C SER A 10 15.91 11.04 -3.90
N PHE A 11 16.16 12.15 -4.59
CA PHE A 11 15.89 12.28 -6.03
C PHE A 11 16.71 11.28 -6.86
N TYR A 12 18.02 11.18 -6.64
CA TYR A 12 18.87 10.23 -7.37
C TYR A 12 18.45 8.78 -7.08
N LYS A 13 18.20 8.45 -5.83
CA LYS A 13 17.74 7.13 -5.42
C LYS A 13 16.38 6.80 -6.04
N GLY A 14 15.42 7.71 -5.97
CA GLY A 14 14.09 7.56 -6.56
C GLY A 14 14.12 7.43 -8.07
N SER A 15 14.93 8.23 -8.75
CA SER A 15 15.11 8.15 -10.21
C SER A 15 15.72 6.83 -10.66
N ALA A 16 16.69 6.31 -9.92
CA ALA A 16 17.30 5.01 -10.21
C ALA A 16 16.27 3.88 -10.07
N ILE A 17 15.46 3.89 -9.02
CA ILE A 17 14.39 2.90 -8.80
C ILE A 17 13.31 2.99 -9.88
N VAL A 18 12.87 4.17 -10.25
CA VAL A 18 11.91 4.35 -11.36
C VAL A 18 12.42 3.70 -12.64
N LYS A 19 13.71 3.87 -12.95
CA LYS A 19 14.33 3.25 -14.11
C LYS A 19 14.34 1.71 -14.02
N ALA A 20 14.68 1.15 -12.85
CA ALA A 20 14.69 -0.29 -12.63
C ALA A 20 13.27 -0.88 -12.71
N LEU A 21 12.28 -0.25 -12.07
CA LEU A 21 10.89 -0.68 -12.12
C LEU A 21 10.32 -0.63 -13.56
N LYS A 22 10.61 0.42 -14.32
CA LYS A 22 10.19 0.51 -15.73
C LYS A 22 10.82 -0.58 -16.60
N LYS A 23 12.06 -0.97 -16.33
CA LYS A 23 12.70 -2.12 -16.99
C LYS A 23 11.98 -3.44 -16.67
N ASN A 24 11.37 -3.54 -15.49
CA ASN A 24 10.55 -4.67 -15.04
C ASN A 24 9.06 -4.50 -15.39
N PHE A 25 8.74 -3.63 -16.35
CA PHE A 25 7.38 -3.38 -16.88
C PHE A 25 6.38 -2.77 -15.90
N PHE A 26 6.85 -2.10 -14.84
CA PHE A 26 5.99 -1.30 -13.98
C PHE A 26 5.89 0.13 -14.51
N ASP A 27 4.69 0.72 -14.46
CA ASP A 27 4.53 2.16 -14.54
C ASP A 27 4.99 2.79 -13.22
N ALA A 28 6.14 3.42 -13.24
CA ALA A 28 6.77 3.94 -12.03
C ALA A 28 7.02 5.45 -12.12
N TYR A 29 6.80 6.12 -11.00
CA TYR A 29 6.94 7.56 -10.84
C TYR A 29 7.68 7.88 -9.56
N TYR A 30 8.53 8.90 -9.57
CA TYR A 30 9.09 9.51 -8.38
C TYR A 30 8.44 10.88 -8.17
N VAL A 31 8.02 11.13 -6.95
CA VAL A 31 7.50 12.42 -6.50
C VAL A 31 8.21 12.85 -5.22
N GLU A 32 8.42 14.14 -5.06
CA GLU A 32 9.27 14.65 -3.98
C GLU A 32 8.59 14.62 -2.61
N ASN A 33 7.26 14.71 -2.58
CA ASN A 33 6.50 14.88 -1.35
C ASN A 33 5.08 14.29 -1.45
N LYS A 34 4.40 14.26 -0.31
CA LYS A 34 3.04 13.71 -0.17
C LYS A 34 2.01 14.45 -1.04
N SER A 35 2.13 15.77 -1.17
CA SER A 35 1.19 16.57 -1.98
C SER A 35 1.29 16.22 -3.46
N GLU A 36 2.48 16.00 -3.98
CA GLU A 36 2.68 15.54 -5.36
C GLU A 36 2.19 14.10 -5.54
N ALA A 37 2.40 13.23 -4.54
CA ALA A 37 1.87 11.88 -4.55
C ALA A 37 0.34 11.87 -4.61
N ALA A 38 -0.33 12.70 -3.81
CA ALA A 38 -1.78 12.84 -3.82
C ALA A 38 -2.29 13.35 -5.18
N LYS A 39 -1.65 14.36 -5.77
CA LYS A 39 -2.00 14.85 -7.12
C LYS A 39 -1.86 13.79 -8.20
N LEU A 40 -0.80 12.98 -8.13
CA LEU A 40 -0.61 11.88 -9.07
C LEU A 40 -1.68 10.81 -8.90
N LEU A 41 -1.99 10.42 -7.67
CA LEU A 41 -3.06 9.46 -7.38
C LEU A 41 -4.44 9.96 -7.83
N HIS A 42 -4.70 11.28 -7.68
CA HIS A 42 -5.92 11.89 -8.21
C HIS A 42 -6.09 11.65 -9.72
N GLN A 43 -5.00 11.68 -10.48
CA GLN A 43 -5.01 11.41 -11.92
C GLN A 43 -5.11 9.91 -12.26
N LEU A 44 -4.53 9.05 -11.41
CA LEU A 44 -4.46 7.61 -11.65
C LEU A 44 -5.72 6.85 -11.23
N ILE A 45 -6.47 7.38 -10.27
CA ILE A 45 -7.69 6.75 -9.74
C ILE A 45 -8.90 7.39 -10.44
N PRO A 46 -9.69 6.62 -11.21
CA PRO A 46 -10.91 7.13 -11.85
C PRO A 46 -12.00 7.49 -10.81
N ASP A 47 -12.90 8.39 -11.20
CA ASP A 47 -14.10 8.68 -10.42
C ASP A 47 -15.01 7.45 -10.32
N ASN A 48 -15.79 7.36 -9.26
CA ASN A 48 -16.73 6.27 -8.98
C ASN A 48 -16.08 4.87 -8.85
N SER A 49 -14.76 4.79 -8.67
CA SER A 49 -14.05 3.51 -8.51
C SER A 49 -14.33 2.84 -7.17
N VAL A 50 -14.39 1.52 -7.18
CA VAL A 50 -14.23 0.69 -5.99
C VAL A 50 -12.73 0.54 -5.72
N ILE A 51 -12.30 0.91 -4.52
CA ILE A 51 -10.88 0.94 -4.15
C ILE A 51 -10.63 -0.01 -2.99
N GLY A 52 -9.92 -1.11 -3.24
CA GLY A 52 -9.41 -1.99 -2.20
C GLY A 52 -8.13 -1.39 -1.58
N VAL A 53 -8.08 -1.30 -0.24
CA VAL A 53 -6.91 -0.73 0.45
C VAL A 53 -6.20 -1.80 1.28
N GLY A 54 -4.98 -2.13 0.88
CA GLY A 54 -4.13 -3.14 1.49
C GLY A 54 -3.43 -2.69 2.78
N ASP A 55 -4.12 -2.05 3.72
CA ASP A 55 -3.59 -1.56 5.00
C ASP A 55 -2.27 -0.77 4.84
N SER A 56 -2.29 0.23 4.00
CA SER A 56 -1.11 1.01 3.62
C SER A 56 -0.99 2.32 4.39
N HIS A 57 -0.14 2.36 5.42
CA HIS A 57 0.19 3.62 6.10
C HIS A 57 0.65 4.71 5.12
N SER A 58 1.44 4.36 4.10
CA SER A 58 1.89 5.31 3.10
C SER A 58 0.74 5.93 2.29
N PHE A 59 -0.35 5.19 2.09
CA PHE A 59 -1.56 5.72 1.45
C PHE A 59 -2.38 6.57 2.43
N TYR A 60 -2.62 6.07 3.65
CA TYR A 60 -3.36 6.84 4.66
C TYR A 60 -2.72 8.19 4.99
N GLU A 61 -1.39 8.26 4.98
CA GLU A 61 -0.65 9.51 5.17
C GLU A 61 -0.86 10.57 4.08
N LEU A 62 -1.47 10.23 2.95
CA LEU A 62 -1.83 11.16 1.88
C LEU A 62 -3.17 11.87 2.13
N ASP A 63 -3.94 11.41 3.11
CA ASP A 63 -5.22 12.00 3.53
C ASP A 63 -6.23 12.21 2.39
N MET A 64 -6.31 11.25 1.47
CA MET A 64 -7.14 11.35 0.26
C MET A 64 -8.57 10.82 0.44
N GLU A 65 -8.90 10.25 1.58
CA GLU A 65 -10.18 9.54 1.78
C GLU A 65 -11.40 10.42 1.51
N SER A 66 -11.40 11.64 2.06
CA SER A 66 -12.51 12.59 1.88
C SER A 66 -12.67 13.02 0.42
N GLU A 67 -11.56 13.30 -0.26
CA GLU A 67 -11.57 13.65 -1.68
C GLU A 67 -12.10 12.51 -2.55
N LEU A 68 -11.61 11.29 -2.35
CA LEU A 68 -12.04 10.11 -3.09
C LEU A 68 -13.53 9.83 -2.88
N LYS A 69 -14.05 9.97 -1.66
CA LYS A 69 -15.48 9.85 -1.39
C LYS A 69 -16.31 10.92 -2.13
N THR A 70 -15.83 12.16 -2.18
CA THR A 70 -16.48 13.24 -2.95
C THR A 70 -16.53 12.94 -4.44
N ARG A 71 -15.54 12.21 -4.96
CA ARG A 71 -15.49 11.74 -6.35
C ARG A 71 -16.32 10.46 -6.59
N GLY A 72 -17.16 10.06 -5.64
CA GLY A 72 -18.02 8.87 -5.74
C GLY A 72 -17.31 7.54 -5.54
N CYS A 73 -16.04 7.54 -5.10
CA CYS A 73 -15.31 6.30 -4.88
C CYS A 73 -15.77 5.58 -3.61
N LYS A 74 -15.85 4.24 -3.68
CA LYS A 74 -16.09 3.35 -2.54
C LYS A 74 -14.77 2.77 -2.05
N LEU A 75 -14.31 3.16 -0.86
CA LEU A 75 -13.12 2.59 -0.27
C LEU A 75 -13.47 1.36 0.58
N ILE A 76 -12.79 0.27 0.31
CA ILE A 76 -12.86 -0.96 1.11
C ILE A 76 -11.50 -1.10 1.82
N PRO A 77 -11.45 -0.77 3.12
CA PRO A 77 -10.21 -0.84 3.89
C PRO A 77 -9.79 -2.29 4.11
N ASN A 78 -8.69 -2.47 4.84
CA ASN A 78 -8.13 -3.78 5.16
C ASN A 78 -9.19 -4.77 5.68
N VAL A 79 -9.38 -5.86 4.96
CA VAL A 79 -10.36 -6.91 5.26
C VAL A 79 -9.77 -8.11 6.02
N ALA A 80 -8.52 -8.02 6.48
CA ALA A 80 -7.84 -9.14 7.17
C ALA A 80 -8.69 -9.73 8.30
N ALA A 81 -9.42 -8.88 8.99
CA ALA A 81 -10.22 -9.25 10.12
C ALA A 81 -11.55 -9.95 9.78
N LEU A 82 -12.01 -9.90 8.54
CA LEU A 82 -13.24 -10.61 8.15
C LEU A 82 -13.11 -12.14 8.21
N ASN A 83 -11.88 -12.66 8.21
CA ASN A 83 -11.58 -14.09 8.33
C ASN A 83 -11.28 -14.53 9.76
N LEU A 84 -11.26 -13.62 10.73
CA LEU A 84 -10.93 -13.89 12.12
C LEU A 84 -12.21 -13.88 12.97
N HIS A 85 -12.30 -14.77 13.96
CA HIS A 85 -13.49 -14.98 14.77
C HIS A 85 -13.79 -13.88 15.78
N SER A 86 -12.85 -12.98 16.05
CA SER A 86 -13.05 -11.89 16.99
C SER A 86 -12.18 -10.71 16.67
N TYR A 87 -12.76 -9.53 16.51
CA TYR A 87 -11.99 -8.32 16.47
C TYR A 87 -12.81 -7.05 16.71
N ASN A 88 -12.15 -6.04 17.18
CA ASN A 88 -12.72 -4.73 17.41
C ASN A 88 -12.29 -3.79 16.27
N SER A 89 -13.25 -3.34 15.49
CA SER A 89 -13.02 -2.67 14.20
C SER A 89 -12.82 -1.16 14.30
N ASP A 90 -12.99 -0.57 15.49
CA ASP A 90 -13.21 0.87 15.57
C ASP A 90 -11.93 1.70 15.53
N GLU A 91 -10.76 1.09 15.78
CA GLU A 91 -9.49 1.80 15.84
C GLU A 91 -8.69 1.88 14.53
N TYR A 92 -8.97 1.01 13.54
CA TYR A 92 -8.09 0.87 12.36
C TYR A 92 -8.82 0.79 11.01
N GLY A 93 -10.07 1.21 10.94
CA GLY A 93 -10.82 1.22 9.68
C GLY A 93 -11.19 -0.16 9.13
N TYR A 94 -11.22 -1.17 9.96
CA TYR A 94 -11.69 -2.49 9.55
C TYR A 94 -13.17 -2.50 9.22
N VAL A 95 -13.56 -3.30 8.23
CA VAL A 95 -14.95 -3.48 7.84
C VAL A 95 -15.63 -4.51 8.74
N LYS A 96 -16.78 -4.13 9.33
CA LYS A 96 -17.64 -5.07 10.04
C LYS A 96 -18.55 -5.78 9.04
N ALA A 97 -18.65 -7.09 9.16
CA ALA A 97 -19.63 -7.88 8.43
C ALA A 97 -20.46 -8.70 9.43
N PRO A 98 -21.74 -8.35 9.64
CA PRO A 98 -22.61 -9.05 10.58
C PRO A 98 -22.87 -10.51 10.21
N THR A 99 -22.80 -10.85 8.93
CA THR A 99 -23.01 -12.21 8.43
C THR A 99 -21.84 -12.69 7.57
N ARG A 100 -21.69 -14.02 7.46
CA ARG A 100 -20.68 -14.64 6.59
C ARG A 100 -20.88 -14.31 5.11
N GLU A 101 -22.12 -14.13 4.69
CA GLU A 101 -22.48 -13.74 3.31
C GLU A 101 -21.96 -12.33 3.02
N GLN A 102 -22.28 -11.36 3.87
CA GLN A 102 -21.75 -10.00 3.75
C GLN A 102 -20.23 -9.94 3.79
N ALA A 103 -19.58 -10.77 4.62
CA ALA A 103 -18.12 -10.87 4.62
C ALA A 103 -17.56 -11.35 3.28
N ARG A 104 -18.22 -12.33 2.65
CA ARG A 104 -17.83 -12.81 1.31
C ARG A 104 -18.00 -11.74 0.23
N ASP A 105 -19.11 -11.01 0.26
CA ASP A 105 -19.36 -9.93 -0.70
C ASP A 105 -18.31 -8.83 -0.58
N ILE A 106 -17.98 -8.42 0.65
CA ILE A 106 -16.93 -7.43 0.90
C ILE A 106 -15.56 -7.93 0.45
N LEU A 107 -15.25 -9.22 0.70
CA LEU A 107 -13.98 -9.81 0.25
C LEU A 107 -13.92 -9.92 -1.28
N ALA A 108 -15.04 -10.23 -1.93
CA ALA A 108 -15.12 -10.24 -3.39
C ALA A 108 -14.86 -8.84 -3.95
N ASP A 109 -15.60 -7.83 -3.49
CA ASP A 109 -15.41 -6.43 -3.90
C ASP A 109 -13.97 -5.93 -3.62
N TYR A 110 -13.36 -6.35 -2.51
CA TYR A 110 -11.99 -5.99 -2.15
C TYR A 110 -10.97 -6.57 -3.14
N LEU A 111 -11.11 -7.85 -3.49
CA LEU A 111 -10.17 -8.56 -4.38
C LEU A 111 -10.37 -8.21 -5.86
N THR A 112 -11.60 -7.84 -6.25
CA THR A 112 -11.96 -7.49 -7.63
C THR A 112 -12.25 -5.98 -7.78
N SER A 113 -11.61 -5.17 -6.96
CA SER A 113 -11.76 -3.71 -7.00
C SER A 113 -11.23 -3.12 -8.31
N ASP A 114 -11.78 -1.98 -8.75
CA ASP A 114 -11.27 -1.25 -9.92
C ASP A 114 -9.82 -0.80 -9.70
N VAL A 115 -9.52 -0.39 -8.45
CA VAL A 115 -8.16 0.00 -8.05
C VAL A 115 -7.80 -0.66 -6.73
N PHE A 116 -6.65 -1.30 -6.66
CA PHE A 116 -6.10 -1.82 -5.41
C PHE A 116 -4.88 -1.01 -4.99
N VAL A 117 -4.97 -0.35 -3.82
CA VAL A 117 -3.90 0.51 -3.31
C VAL A 117 -3.20 -0.14 -2.14
N LEU A 118 -1.88 -0.26 -2.21
CA LEU A 118 -1.06 -0.81 -1.15
C LEU A 118 0.31 -0.14 -1.09
N SER A 119 1.18 -0.67 -0.23
CA SER A 119 2.61 -0.35 -0.21
C SER A 119 3.45 -1.61 -0.28
N ALA A 120 4.75 -1.47 -0.52
CA ALA A 120 5.72 -2.56 -0.38
C ALA A 120 6.35 -2.57 1.03
N ASN A 121 6.81 -3.73 1.48
CA ASN A 121 7.68 -3.82 2.66
C ASN A 121 9.11 -3.39 2.32
N ALA A 122 9.60 -3.73 1.12
CA ALA A 122 10.84 -3.23 0.56
C ALA A 122 10.79 -3.27 -0.98
N ILE A 123 11.63 -2.44 -1.63
CA ILE A 123 11.93 -2.51 -3.06
C ILE A 123 13.45 -2.49 -3.19
N THR A 124 14.01 -3.43 -3.95
CA THR A 124 15.46 -3.48 -4.21
C THR A 124 15.89 -2.47 -5.26
N MET A 125 17.18 -2.17 -5.35
CA MET A 125 17.71 -1.29 -6.40
C MET A 125 17.56 -1.87 -7.81
N GLU A 126 17.32 -3.17 -7.94
CA GLU A 126 17.01 -3.84 -9.21
C GLU A 126 15.50 -3.80 -9.56
N GLY A 127 14.66 -3.22 -8.69
CA GLY A 127 13.22 -3.09 -8.90
C GLY A 127 12.41 -4.34 -8.52
N GLU A 128 12.96 -5.19 -7.65
CA GLU A 128 12.22 -6.31 -7.07
C GLU A 128 11.37 -5.81 -5.90
N ILE A 129 10.11 -6.23 -5.85
CA ILE A 129 9.17 -5.84 -4.81
C ILE A 129 9.05 -6.97 -3.80
N ILE A 130 9.34 -6.67 -2.53
CA ILE A 130 9.30 -7.66 -1.45
C ILE A 130 8.15 -7.31 -0.51
N ASN A 131 7.24 -8.27 -0.35
CA ASN A 131 6.10 -8.18 0.57
C ASN A 131 6.00 -9.43 1.44
N VAL A 132 5.62 -9.21 2.70
CA VAL A 132 5.23 -10.24 3.66
C VAL A 132 3.86 -9.86 4.22
N ASP A 133 2.99 -10.84 4.37
CA ASP A 133 1.63 -10.65 4.84
C ASP A 133 1.30 -11.61 5.99
N GLY A 134 0.47 -11.16 6.94
CA GLY A 134 0.02 -11.99 8.07
C GLY A 134 -1.05 -13.00 7.68
N VAL A 135 -2.02 -12.59 6.85
CA VAL A 135 -3.18 -13.41 6.45
C VAL A 135 -3.34 -13.57 4.93
N GLY A 136 -2.50 -12.91 4.15
CA GLY A 136 -2.46 -13.06 2.70
C GLY A 136 -3.37 -12.12 1.90
N ASN A 137 -4.27 -11.37 2.54
CA ASN A 137 -5.26 -10.52 1.88
C ASN A 137 -4.64 -9.42 1.01
N ARG A 138 -3.60 -8.75 1.51
CA ARG A 138 -2.90 -7.69 0.79
C ARG A 138 -2.10 -8.23 -0.41
N ILE A 139 -1.40 -9.33 -0.22
CA ILE A 139 -0.68 -10.00 -1.30
C ILE A 139 -1.66 -10.50 -2.36
N ALA A 140 -2.77 -11.14 -1.96
CA ALA A 140 -3.79 -11.62 -2.89
C ALA A 140 -4.35 -10.48 -3.76
N GLY A 141 -4.77 -9.36 -3.15
CA GLY A 141 -5.25 -8.18 -3.89
C GLY A 141 -4.20 -7.52 -4.77
N SER A 142 -2.90 -7.70 -4.48
CA SER A 142 -1.82 -7.16 -5.29
C SER A 142 -1.39 -8.04 -6.45
N LEU A 143 -1.94 -9.26 -6.58
CA LEU A 143 -1.53 -10.22 -7.60
C LEU A 143 -2.63 -10.49 -8.63
N TYR A 144 -3.89 -10.48 -8.22
CA TYR A 144 -4.97 -10.91 -9.08
C TYR A 144 -6.31 -10.31 -8.66
N GLY A 145 -7.11 -9.91 -9.64
CA GLY A 145 -8.51 -9.50 -9.48
C GLY A 145 -8.77 -8.01 -9.72
N ALA A 146 -7.92 -7.11 -9.24
CA ALA A 146 -8.07 -5.69 -9.46
C ALA A 146 -7.67 -5.28 -10.90
N ASP A 147 -8.39 -4.32 -11.47
CA ASP A 147 -8.06 -3.81 -12.82
C ASP A 147 -6.76 -3.01 -12.82
N ARG A 148 -6.49 -2.30 -11.73
CA ARG A 148 -5.26 -1.52 -11.54
C ARG A 148 -4.71 -1.68 -10.13
N ILE A 149 -3.41 -1.93 -10.03
CA ILE A 149 -2.69 -2.01 -8.75
C ILE A 149 -1.79 -0.78 -8.63
N ILE A 150 -1.92 -0.04 -7.53
CA ILE A 150 -1.09 1.14 -7.25
C ILE A 150 -0.33 0.91 -5.94
N MET A 151 1.00 1.00 -6.00
CA MET A 151 1.86 0.92 -4.82
C MET A 151 2.39 2.30 -4.46
N VAL A 152 2.01 2.80 -3.28
CA VAL A 152 2.56 4.02 -2.70
C VAL A 152 3.68 3.65 -1.75
N VAL A 153 4.92 4.02 -2.10
CA VAL A 153 6.11 3.53 -1.38
C VAL A 153 7.02 4.69 -0.98
N GLY A 154 7.25 4.84 0.32
CA GLY A 154 8.22 5.81 0.81
C GLY A 154 9.66 5.42 0.47
N ILE A 155 10.52 6.42 0.21
CA ILE A 155 11.94 6.25 -0.15
C ILE A 155 12.73 5.45 0.90
N ASN A 156 12.27 5.44 2.15
CA ASN A 156 12.83 4.67 3.26
C ASN A 156 12.65 3.15 3.13
N LYS A 157 11.85 2.70 2.16
CA LYS A 157 11.62 1.27 1.90
C LYS A 157 12.49 0.74 0.77
N ILE A 158 13.27 1.60 0.13
CA ILE A 158 14.20 1.19 -0.92
C ILE A 158 15.48 0.70 -0.30
N VAL A 159 15.82 -0.54 -0.61
CA VAL A 159 16.98 -1.28 -0.10
C VAL A 159 17.91 -1.67 -1.24
N ARG A 160 19.14 -2.10 -0.90
CA ARG A 160 20.14 -2.45 -1.90
C ARG A 160 19.74 -3.71 -2.68
N ASP A 161 19.37 -4.77 -1.98
CA ASP A 161 19.16 -6.12 -2.50
C ASP A 161 18.10 -6.89 -1.69
N GLU A 162 17.80 -8.11 -2.10
CA GLU A 162 16.82 -8.97 -1.45
C GLU A 162 17.17 -9.26 0.01
N GLU A 163 18.44 -9.53 0.33
CA GLU A 163 18.88 -9.79 1.70
C GLU A 163 18.60 -8.58 2.60
N SER A 164 18.95 -7.39 2.14
CA SER A 164 18.62 -6.13 2.82
C SER A 164 17.11 -5.92 2.99
N GLY A 165 16.30 -6.37 2.01
CA GLY A 165 14.85 -6.33 2.08
C GLY A 165 14.29 -7.28 3.14
N ARG A 166 14.76 -8.51 3.18
CA ARG A 166 14.40 -9.49 4.22
C ARG A 166 14.81 -9.00 5.61
N LYS A 167 16.00 -8.43 5.74
CA LYS A 167 16.48 -7.83 6.98
C LYS A 167 15.60 -6.66 7.43
N ARG A 168 15.24 -5.77 6.51
CA ARG A 168 14.31 -4.67 6.80
C ARG A 168 12.95 -5.17 7.29
N ILE A 169 12.44 -6.27 6.73
CA ILE A 169 11.18 -6.87 7.18
C ILE A 169 11.34 -7.40 8.61
N ALA A 170 12.39 -8.15 8.89
CA ALA A 170 12.63 -8.73 10.20
C ALA A 170 12.88 -7.67 11.29
N ASP A 171 13.66 -6.64 10.98
CA ASP A 171 14.12 -5.65 11.97
C ASP A 171 13.13 -4.48 12.15
N ILE A 172 12.30 -4.19 11.15
CA ILE A 172 11.46 -2.98 11.15
C ILE A 172 9.99 -3.32 10.89
N ALA A 173 9.66 -3.90 9.72
CA ALA A 173 8.27 -3.99 9.31
C ALA A 173 7.46 -4.98 10.17
N ALA A 174 7.99 -6.15 10.47
CA ALA A 174 7.32 -7.14 11.30
C ALA A 174 7.21 -6.68 12.77
N PRO A 175 8.25 -6.15 13.43
CA PRO A 175 8.12 -5.60 14.78
C PRO A 175 7.12 -4.43 14.88
N MET A 176 7.14 -3.50 13.91
CA MET A 176 6.16 -2.40 13.88
C MET A 176 4.73 -2.91 13.73
N ASN A 177 4.52 -3.92 12.90
CA ASN A 177 3.20 -4.52 12.72
C ASN A 177 2.73 -5.24 13.99
N LYS A 178 3.63 -5.93 14.69
CA LYS A 178 3.37 -6.57 15.97
C LYS A 178 2.90 -5.56 17.02
N VAL A 179 3.60 -4.43 17.15
CA VAL A 179 3.18 -3.32 18.05
C VAL A 179 1.81 -2.77 17.66
N LYS A 180 1.56 -2.58 16.35
CA LYS A 180 0.27 -2.10 15.84
C LYS A 180 -0.91 -2.97 16.27
N TYR A 181 -0.73 -4.28 16.31
CA TYR A 181 -1.79 -5.23 16.73
C TYR A 181 -1.77 -5.56 18.22
N GLY A 182 -1.00 -4.83 19.03
CA GLY A 182 -0.96 -4.99 20.48
C GLY A 182 -0.25 -6.26 20.96
N GLU A 183 0.46 -6.95 20.11
CA GLU A 183 1.30 -8.08 20.46
C GLU A 183 2.65 -7.57 21.00
N LYS A 184 3.01 -7.95 22.21
CA LYS A 184 4.28 -7.59 22.86
C LYS A 184 5.36 -8.65 22.65
#